data_5a873cad6a6025e32d021b679dc7af31
#
_entry.id   5a873cad6a6025e32d021b679dc7af31
#
_cell.length_a   1.000
_cell.length_b   1.000
_cell.length_c   1.000
_cell.angle_alpha   90.00
_cell.angle_beta   90.00
_cell.angle_gamma   90.00
#
_symmetry.space_group_name_H-M   'P 1'
#
loop_
_entity.id
_entity.type
_entity.pdbx_description
1 polymer ?
#
loop_
_entity_poly.entity_id
_entity_poly.type
_entity_poly.pdbx_seq_one_letter_code
_entity_poly.pdbx_strand_id
1 'polypeptide(L)' 'MTVKLYRGDLPADFNPGTSVAIDTETLGLKPARDKLCLVQISTGDGNAVLVQMDRTKYDAPNLKALLANPKVLKICHFSL' A
#
# COMPACT_ATOMS: atom_id res chain seq x y z
N MET A 1 -9.86 -15.40 2.85
CA MET A 1 -9.32 -14.05 2.61
C MET A 1 -8.92 -13.41 3.94
N THR A 2 -7.71 -12.93 4.03
CA THR A 2 -7.21 -12.24 5.23
C THR A 2 -6.84 -10.81 4.86
N VAL A 3 -7.30 -9.85 5.65
CA VAL A 3 -6.97 -8.44 5.47
C VAL A 3 -6.34 -7.95 6.76
N LYS A 4 -5.14 -7.36 6.65
CA LYS A 4 -4.43 -6.78 7.80
C LYS A 4 -4.18 -5.31 7.54
N LEU A 5 -4.35 -4.50 8.60
CA LEU A 5 -4.08 -3.07 8.53
C LEU A 5 -2.77 -2.75 9.24
N TYR A 6 -1.91 -2.03 8.53
CA TYR A 6 -0.66 -1.49 9.09
C TYR A 6 -0.70 0.03 8.99
N ARG A 7 -0.08 0.68 9.94
CA ARG A 7 0.00 2.14 9.95
C ARG A 7 1.43 2.58 9.71
N GLY A 8 1.61 3.43 8.70
CA GLY A 8 2.88 4.06 8.39
C GLY A 8 3.76 3.32 7.41
N ASP A 9 3.78 1.98 7.44
CA ASP A 9 4.62 1.19 6.55
C ASP A 9 4.19 -0.27 6.54
N LEU A 10 4.71 -1.03 5.58
CA LEU A 10 4.62 -2.49 5.56
C LEU A 10 5.57 -3.09 6.61
N PRO A 11 5.25 -4.29 7.14
CA PRO A 11 6.22 -4.99 7.97
C PRO A 11 7.46 -5.38 7.14
N ALA A 12 8.62 -5.44 7.81
CA ALA A 12 9.87 -5.77 7.14
C ALA A 12 9.88 -7.19 6.56
N ASP A 13 9.08 -8.08 7.11
CA ASP A 13 8.97 -9.47 6.68
C ASP A 13 7.84 -9.71 5.68
N PHE A 14 7.24 -8.66 5.14
CA PHE A 14 6.17 -8.80 4.16
C PHE A 14 6.69 -9.50 2.91
N ASN A 15 6.02 -10.58 2.51
CA ASN A 15 6.37 -11.33 1.31
C ASN A 15 5.37 -11.02 0.20
N PRO A 16 5.78 -10.28 -0.84
CA PRO A 16 4.88 -9.93 -1.93
C PRO A 16 4.66 -11.07 -2.93
N GLY A 17 5.45 -12.14 -2.87
CA GLY A 17 5.44 -13.16 -3.91
C GLY A 17 6.01 -12.61 -5.22
N THR A 18 5.45 -13.05 -6.37
CA THR A 18 5.94 -12.65 -7.69
C THR A 18 5.20 -11.46 -8.27
N SER A 19 3.99 -11.19 -7.79
CA SER A 19 3.19 -10.06 -8.29
C SER A 19 2.23 -9.57 -7.22
N VAL A 20 1.94 -8.27 -7.27
CA VAL A 20 0.98 -7.64 -6.37
C VAL A 20 0.10 -6.68 -7.16
N ALA A 21 -1.15 -6.54 -6.71
CA ALA A 21 -2.05 -5.49 -7.19
C ALA A 21 -2.09 -4.39 -6.13
N ILE A 22 -1.92 -3.15 -6.57
CA ILE A 22 -1.82 -2.00 -5.67
C ILE A 22 -2.91 -0.99 -6.01
N ASP A 23 -3.75 -0.69 -5.03
CA ASP A 23 -4.75 0.36 -5.11
C ASP A 23 -4.44 1.43 -4.08
N THR A 24 -4.64 2.69 -4.46
CA THR A 24 -4.49 3.80 -3.51
C THR A 24 -5.77 4.62 -3.46
N GLU A 25 -6.14 5.03 -2.26
CA GLU A 25 -7.30 5.88 -2.02
C GLU A 25 -6.97 6.93 -0.98
N THR A 26 -7.49 8.14 -1.21
CA THR A 26 -7.48 9.17 -0.17
C THR A 26 -8.69 8.96 0.73
N LEU A 27 -8.50 9.13 2.03
CA LEU A 27 -9.58 9.01 2.99
C LEU A 27 -10.26 10.37 3.15
N GLY A 28 -11.34 10.58 2.42
CA GLY A 28 -12.14 11.78 2.51
C GLY A 28 -12.41 12.43 1.18
N LEU A 29 -13.29 13.46 1.21
CA LEU A 29 -13.77 14.13 0.00
C LEU A 29 -12.97 15.37 -0.36
N LYS A 30 -12.08 15.84 0.52
CA LYS A 30 -11.30 17.05 0.31
C LYS A 30 -9.82 16.77 0.44
N PRO A 31 -9.12 16.42 -0.65
CA PRO A 31 -7.72 16.02 -0.59
C PRO A 31 -6.80 17.06 0.06
N ALA A 32 -7.12 18.34 -0.07
CA ALA A 32 -6.32 19.39 0.56
C ALA A 32 -6.36 19.36 2.10
N ARG A 33 -7.39 18.73 2.68
CA ARG A 33 -7.57 18.62 4.11
C ARG A 33 -7.25 17.22 4.64
N ASP A 34 -7.31 16.22 3.76
CA ASP A 34 -7.11 14.83 4.16
C ASP A 34 -5.64 14.49 4.06
N LYS A 35 -5.05 14.21 5.21
CA LYS A 35 -3.64 13.90 5.32
C LYS A 35 -3.38 12.40 5.32
N LEU A 36 -4.43 11.60 5.26
CA LEU A 36 -4.32 10.15 5.27
C LEU A 36 -4.54 9.59 3.88
N CYS A 37 -3.75 8.60 3.54
CA CYS A 37 -3.85 7.86 2.30
C CYS A 37 -3.85 6.37 2.64
N LEU A 38 -4.72 5.62 1.98
CA LEU A 38 -4.80 4.18 2.17
C LEU A 38 -4.24 3.48 0.94
N VAL A 39 -3.26 2.62 1.16
CA VAL A 39 -2.67 1.79 0.10
C VAL A 39 -3.09 0.35 0.36
N GLN A 40 -3.76 -0.26 -0.63
CA GLN A 40 -4.15 -1.66 -0.55
C GLN A 40 -3.23 -2.48 -1.45
N ILE A 41 -2.68 -3.56 -0.90
CA ILE A 41 -1.79 -4.46 -1.63
C ILE A 41 -2.35 -5.86 -1.55
N SER A 42 -2.67 -6.44 -2.70
CA SER A 42 -3.19 -7.80 -2.82
C SER A 42 -2.14 -8.70 -3.45
N THR A 43 -1.88 -9.84 -2.82
CA THR A 43 -0.81 -10.76 -3.25
C THR A 43 -1.30 -11.89 -4.17
N GLY A 44 -2.61 -11.93 -4.45
CA GLY A 44 -3.17 -12.92 -5.38
C GLY A 44 -3.51 -14.27 -4.75
N ASP A 45 -3.22 -14.44 -3.48
CA ASP A 45 -3.51 -15.68 -2.73
C ASP A 45 -4.76 -15.56 -1.85
N GLY A 46 -5.57 -14.53 -2.08
CA GLY A 46 -6.73 -14.24 -1.25
C GLY A 46 -6.43 -13.37 -0.06
N ASN A 47 -5.19 -12.95 0.11
CA ASN A 47 -4.78 -12.07 1.21
C ASN A 47 -4.54 -10.67 0.71
N ALA A 48 -4.79 -9.70 1.57
CA ALA A 48 -4.53 -8.30 1.27
C ALA A 48 -4.02 -7.60 2.52
N VAL A 49 -3.22 -6.56 2.31
CA VAL A 49 -2.79 -5.68 3.39
C VAL A 49 -3.19 -4.25 3.05
N LEU A 50 -3.52 -3.50 4.08
CA LEU A 50 -3.83 -2.08 3.97
C LEU A 50 -2.75 -1.32 4.73
N VAL A 51 -2.16 -0.32 4.08
CA VAL A 51 -1.18 0.56 4.72
C VAL A 51 -1.79 1.94 4.80
N GLN A 52 -2.01 2.41 6.02
CA GLN A 52 -2.53 3.75 6.28
C GLN A 52 -1.36 4.70 6.44
N MET A 53 -1.23 5.65 5.52
CA MET A 53 -0.11 6.59 5.48
C MET A 53 -0.57 8.00 5.78
N ASP A 54 0.20 8.71 6.58
CA ASP A 54 0.02 10.14 6.81
C ASP A 54 0.69 10.90 5.66
N ARG A 55 -0.09 11.71 4.94
CA ARG A 55 0.41 12.45 3.77
C ARG A 55 1.42 13.53 4.14
N THR A 56 1.55 13.87 5.41
CA THR A 56 2.58 14.81 5.88
C THR A 56 3.90 14.12 6.20
N LYS A 57 3.89 12.78 6.31
CA LYS A 57 5.07 11.99 6.65
C LYS A 57 5.13 10.75 5.78
N TYR A 58 5.58 10.91 4.54
CA TYR A 58 5.72 9.79 3.61
C TYR A 58 7.02 9.03 3.90
N ASP A 59 7.11 8.47 5.08
CA ASP A 59 8.27 7.67 5.47
C ASP A 59 7.85 6.22 5.61
N ALA A 60 7.88 5.48 4.49
CA ALA A 60 7.51 4.08 4.43
C ALA A 60 8.59 3.30 3.67
N PRO A 61 9.74 3.06 4.30
CA PRO A 61 10.88 2.45 3.59
C PRO A 61 10.58 1.05 3.05
N ASN A 62 9.80 0.24 3.76
CA ASN A 62 9.48 -1.10 3.28
C ASN A 62 8.52 -1.06 2.09
N LEU A 63 7.54 -0.17 2.13
CA LEU A 63 6.65 0.04 0.98
C LEU A 63 7.43 0.56 -0.22
N LYS A 64 8.32 1.51 -0.02
CA LYS A 64 9.17 2.04 -1.10
C LYS A 64 10.05 0.96 -1.70
N ALA A 65 10.60 0.08 -0.87
CA ALA A 65 11.42 -1.02 -1.34
C ALA A 65 10.62 -1.98 -2.21
N LEU A 66 9.36 -2.26 -1.83
CA LEU A 66 8.47 -3.09 -2.64
C LEU A 66 8.21 -2.43 -4.01
N LEU A 67 7.90 -1.14 -4.02
CA LEU A 67 7.61 -0.42 -5.27
C LEU A 67 8.81 -0.35 -6.19
N ALA A 68 10.02 -0.35 -5.65
CA ALA A 68 11.26 -0.27 -6.42
C ALA A 68 11.82 -1.65 -6.80
N ASN A 69 11.24 -2.74 -6.30
CA ASN A 69 11.79 -4.08 -6.51
C ASN A 69 11.45 -4.58 -7.93
N PRO A 70 12.45 -4.72 -8.83
CA PRO A 70 12.18 -5.14 -10.22
C PRO A 70 11.77 -6.61 -10.33
N LYS A 71 11.95 -7.41 -9.30
CA LYS A 71 11.60 -8.83 -9.29
C LYS A 71 10.12 -9.06 -9.00
N VAL A 72 9.39 -8.03 -8.59
CA VAL A 72 7.97 -8.11 -8.27
C VAL A 72 7.21 -7.32 -9.31
N LEU A 73 6.29 -7.99 -10.02
CA LEU A 73 5.38 -7.32 -10.94
C LEU A 73 4.35 -6.54 -10.13
N LYS A 74 4.18 -5.27 -10.42
CA LYS A 74 3.22 -4.41 -9.72
C LYS A 74 2.16 -3.96 -10.71
N ILE A 75 0.91 -4.29 -10.40
CA ILE A 75 -0.25 -3.83 -11.15
C ILE A 75 -0.88 -2.72 -10.33
N CYS A 76 -0.71 -1.48 -10.79
CA CYS A 76 -1.14 -0.31 -10.03
C CYS A 76 -2.45 0.23 -10.58
N HIS A 77 -3.37 0.51 -9.68
CA HIS A 77 -4.63 1.17 -9.99
C HIS A 77 -4.80 2.34 -9.02
N PHE A 78 -4.91 3.54 -9.55
CA PHE A 78 -5.04 4.74 -8.72
C PHE A 78 -6.44 5.32 -8.87
N SER A 79 -7.16 5.38 -7.75
CA SER A 79 -8.46 6.04 -7.67
C SER A 79 -8.26 7.49 -7.25
N LEU A 80 -8.86 8.37 -8.00
CA LEU A 80 -8.83 9.81 -7.71
C LEU A 80 -10.15 10.28 -7.10
#